data_8437977d59f9e5bf4878c25b9bf1397b
#
_entry.id   8437977d59f9e5bf4878c25b9bf1397b
#
_cell.length_a   1.000
_cell.length_b   1.000
_cell.length_c   1.000
_cell.angle_alpha   90.00
_cell.angle_beta   90.00
_cell.angle_gamma   90.00
#
_symmetry.space_group_name_H-M   'P 1'
#
loop_
_entity.id
_entity.type
_entity.pdbx_description
1 polymer ?
#
loop_
_entity_poly.entity_id
_entity_poly.type
_entity_poly.pdbx_seq_one_letter_code
_entity_poly.pdbx_strand_id
1 'polypeptide(L)'
;MKSGTTKKTPYNYSCEHCEGTVRPKKVDREAFKHKKGFIILEEIVVGVCDSCGARYYSAEILHAVNDIATGAKPFERLEQIPVAHLP
;
A
#
# COMPACT_ATOMS: atom_id res chain seq x y z
N MET A 1 4.54 -5.73 26.86
CA MET A 1 4.74 -5.83 26.11
C MET A 1 4.58 -5.99 25.60
N LYS A 2 4.33 -5.75 25.35
CA LYS A 2 4.28 -6.05 24.55
C LYS A 2 4.78 -6.08 23.88
N SER A 3 4.85 -6.11 23.77
CA SER A 3 5.35 -6.29 23.01
C SER A 3 5.61 -6.24 22.32
N GLY A 4 5.73 -6.10 22.12
CA GLY A 4 6.06 -6.21 21.33
C GLY A 4 5.99 -6.42 20.67
N THR A 5 5.87 -6.32 20.85
CA THR A 5 5.82 -6.73 20.19
C THR A 5 5.51 -7.18 19.26
N THR A 6 5.52 -7.29 19.66
CA THR A 6 5.22 -8.02 18.63
C THR A 6 4.67 -7.31 17.49
N LYS A 7 5.10 -7.57 16.41
CA LYS A 7 4.65 -7.03 15.30
C LYS A 7 3.47 -7.68 14.81
N LYS A 8 2.30 -7.24 15.14
CA LYS A 8 1.14 -7.77 14.60
C LYS A 8 0.95 -7.22 13.25
N THR A 9 0.69 -8.04 12.27
CA THR A 9 0.33 -7.56 10.95
C THR A 9 -1.02 -6.89 11.03
N PRO A 10 -1.25 -5.78 10.29
CA PRO A 10 -2.55 -5.13 10.29
C PRO A 10 -3.58 -5.84 9.42
N TYR A 11 -3.25 -6.99 8.89
CA TYR A 11 -4.14 -7.73 8.00
C TYR A 11 -4.66 -8.98 8.72
N ASN A 12 -5.21 -9.92 7.98
CA ASN A 12 -5.82 -11.13 8.52
C ASN A 12 -7.18 -10.83 9.13
N TYR A 13 -7.99 -10.08 8.38
CA TYR A 13 -9.36 -9.80 8.79
C TYR A 13 -10.28 -10.10 7.60
N SER A 14 -11.58 -10.10 7.84
CA SER A 14 -12.56 -10.42 6.82
C SER A 14 -12.59 -9.36 5.73
N CYS A 15 -12.69 -9.81 4.49
CA CYS A 15 -12.84 -8.91 3.36
C CYS A 15 -14.20 -8.22 3.42
N GLU A 16 -14.26 -6.95 3.01
CA GLU A 16 -15.50 -6.19 3.02
C GLU A 16 -16.37 -6.47 1.81
N HIS A 17 -15.80 -7.08 0.78
CA HIS A 17 -16.51 -7.31 -0.48
C HIS A 17 -16.93 -8.74 -0.70
N CYS A 18 -16.39 -9.67 0.05
CA CYS A 18 -16.73 -11.08 -0.10
C CYS A 18 -16.48 -11.79 1.23
N GLU A 19 -16.56 -13.11 1.23
CA GLU A 19 -16.37 -13.86 2.47
C GLU A 19 -14.94 -14.34 2.65
N GLY A 20 -14.03 -13.86 1.85
CA GLY A 20 -12.62 -14.21 1.98
C GLY A 20 -11.94 -13.50 3.12
N THR A 21 -10.66 -13.75 3.26
CA THR A 21 -9.83 -13.16 4.29
C THR A 21 -8.72 -12.35 3.65
N VAL A 22 -8.47 -11.16 4.18
CA VAL A 22 -7.41 -10.30 3.72
C VAL A 22 -6.10 -10.78 4.32
N ARG A 23 -5.17 -11.20 3.47
CA ARG A 23 -3.91 -11.76 3.90
C ARG A 23 -2.76 -10.83 3.57
N PRO A 24 -1.71 -10.81 4.38
CA PRO A 24 -0.55 -9.98 4.06
C PRO A 24 0.19 -10.52 2.85
N LYS A 25 0.66 -9.63 2.00
CA LYS A 25 1.45 -9.99 0.84
C LYS A 25 2.55 -8.96 0.67
N LYS A 26 3.79 -9.44 0.61
CA LYS A 26 4.91 -8.53 0.37
C LYS A 26 4.99 -8.24 -1.12
N VAL A 27 5.09 -6.98 -1.47
CA VAL A 27 5.21 -6.56 -2.86
C VAL A 27 6.48 -5.74 -3.02
N ASP A 28 7.10 -5.86 -4.20
CA ASP A 28 8.31 -5.11 -4.47
C ASP A 28 8.02 -3.64 -4.70
N ARG A 29 6.95 -3.34 -5.39
CA ARG A 29 6.59 -1.96 -5.70
C ARG A 29 5.07 -1.86 -5.77
N GLU A 30 4.55 -0.74 -5.30
CA GLU A 30 3.12 -0.49 -5.39
C GLU A 30 2.93 0.99 -5.66
N ALA A 31 2.12 1.32 -6.66
CA ALA A 31 1.87 2.70 -7.04
C ALA A 31 0.57 3.17 -6.40
N PHE A 32 0.60 4.38 -5.87
CA PHE A 32 -0.56 4.98 -5.22
C PHE A 32 -0.87 6.29 -5.90
N LYS A 33 -2.12 6.49 -6.26
CA LYS A 33 -2.53 7.72 -6.86
C LYS A 33 -2.86 8.74 -5.77
N HIS A 34 -2.35 9.93 -5.94
CA HIS A 34 -2.61 11.03 -5.02
C HIS A 34 -2.92 12.25 -5.87
N LYS A 35 -3.68 13.18 -5.34
CA LYS A 35 -4.03 14.36 -6.14
C LYS A 35 -2.81 15.16 -6.56
N LYS A 36 -1.69 14.95 -5.90
CA LYS A 36 -0.45 15.60 -6.28
C LYS A 36 0.44 14.74 -7.17
N GLY A 37 -0.04 13.60 -7.62
CA GLY A 37 0.69 12.73 -8.51
C GLY A 37 0.74 11.31 -7.99
N PHE A 38 1.62 10.51 -8.58
CA PHE A 38 1.76 9.12 -8.17
C PHE A 38 2.93 8.99 -7.20
N ILE A 39 2.73 8.15 -6.18
CA ILE A 39 3.76 7.82 -5.23
C ILE A 39 4.00 6.31 -5.34
N ILE A 40 5.25 5.90 -5.45
CA ILE A 40 5.59 4.49 -5.50
C ILE A 40 6.30 4.14 -4.20
N LEU A 41 5.78 3.14 -3.51
CA LEU A 41 6.43 2.59 -2.33
C LEU A 41 7.03 1.25 -2.68
N GLU A 42 8.21 0.98 -2.18
CA GLU A 42 8.92 -0.25 -2.46
C GLU A 42 9.01 -1.11 -1.22
N GLU A 43 8.95 -2.43 -1.42
CA GLU A 43 9.17 -3.40 -0.36
C GLU A 43 8.22 -3.21 0.81
N ILE A 44 6.93 -3.17 0.49
CA ILE A 44 5.90 -3.00 1.52
C ILE A 44 5.03 -4.25 1.58
N VAL A 45 4.30 -4.37 2.69
CA VAL A 45 3.35 -5.46 2.86
C VAL A 45 1.96 -4.89 2.75
N VAL A 46 1.21 -5.38 1.77
CA VAL A 46 -0.18 -4.97 1.54
C VAL A 46 -1.09 -6.13 1.92
N GLY A 47 -2.38 -5.84 2.03
CA GLY A 47 -3.37 -6.87 2.27
C GLY A 47 -4.04 -7.25 0.96
N VAL A 48 -4.22 -8.54 0.72
CA VAL A 48 -4.90 -9.02 -0.48
C VAL A 48 -5.91 -10.08 -0.05
N CYS A 49 -7.15 -9.90 -0.48
CA CYS A 49 -8.17 -10.90 -0.18
C CYS A 49 -7.85 -12.20 -0.93
N ASP A 50 -7.93 -13.32 -0.22
CA ASP A 50 -7.59 -14.61 -0.79
C ASP A 50 -8.69 -15.16 -1.70
N SER A 51 -9.82 -14.49 -1.78
CA SER A 51 -10.92 -14.92 -2.65
C SER A 51 -11.14 -13.98 -3.82
N CYS A 52 -11.36 -12.69 -3.57
CA CYS A 52 -11.69 -11.76 -4.64
C CYS A 52 -10.51 -10.91 -5.10
N GLY A 53 -9.38 -10.96 -4.41
CA GLY A 53 -8.21 -10.20 -4.83
C GLY A 53 -8.23 -8.73 -4.46
N ALA A 54 -9.22 -8.27 -3.71
CA ALA A 54 -9.28 -6.88 -3.29
C ALA A 54 -8.03 -6.53 -2.48
N ARG A 55 -7.49 -5.34 -2.69
CA ARG A 55 -6.27 -4.91 -2.02
C ARG A 55 -6.60 -3.93 -0.91
N TYR A 56 -5.87 -4.05 0.18
CA TYR A 56 -6.07 -3.23 1.36
C TYR A 56 -4.72 -2.69 1.81
N TYR A 57 -4.71 -1.49 2.33
CA TYR A 57 -3.48 -0.83 2.75
C TYR A 57 -3.62 -0.37 4.19
N SER A 58 -2.58 -0.58 4.98
CA SER A 58 -2.58 -0.18 6.37
C SER A 58 -2.59 1.34 6.49
N ALA A 59 -2.99 1.83 7.64
CA ALA A 59 -2.96 3.27 7.88
C ALA A 59 -1.54 3.82 7.77
N GLU A 60 -0.55 3.02 8.17
CA GLU A 60 0.84 3.44 8.08
C GLU A 60 1.25 3.69 6.62
N ILE A 61 0.83 2.79 5.71
CA ILE A 61 1.11 2.95 4.29
C ILE A 61 0.43 4.20 3.75
N LEU A 62 -0.85 4.39 4.09
CA LEU A 62 -1.60 5.54 3.57
C LEU A 62 -1.05 6.85 4.10
N HIS A 63 -0.61 6.87 5.37
CA HIS A 63 0.02 8.07 5.92
C HIS A 63 1.35 8.36 5.22
N ALA A 64 2.13 7.32 4.90
CA ALA A 64 3.40 7.50 4.22
C ALA A 64 3.20 8.09 2.83
N VAL A 65 2.19 7.59 2.10
CA VAL A 65 1.87 8.12 0.78
C VAL A 65 1.55 9.60 0.88
N ASN A 66 0.71 9.97 1.82
CA ASN A 66 0.33 11.37 1.98
C ASN A 66 1.52 12.24 2.38
N ASP A 67 2.35 11.75 3.30
CA ASP A 67 3.49 12.51 3.78
C ASP A 67 4.50 12.78 2.66
N ILE A 68 4.74 11.78 1.82
CA ILE A 68 5.67 11.95 0.71
C ILE A 68 5.07 12.89 -0.33
N ALA A 69 3.79 12.73 -0.65
CA ALA A 69 3.14 13.53 -1.66
C ALA A 69 3.08 15.02 -1.28
N THR A 70 2.95 15.29 0.01
CA THR A 70 2.84 16.68 0.49
C THR A 70 4.18 17.29 0.91
N GLY A 71 5.27 16.52 0.82
CA GLY A 71 6.58 17.02 1.18
C GLY A 71 6.93 16.89 2.65
N ALA A 72 6.07 16.27 3.46
CA ALA A 72 6.35 16.10 4.88
C ALA A 72 7.47 15.09 5.11
N LYS A 73 7.68 14.17 4.15
CA LYS A 73 8.77 13.22 4.21
C LYS A 73 9.50 13.21 2.88
N PRO A 74 10.81 12.96 2.87
CA PRO A 74 11.55 12.89 1.63
C PRO A 74 11.28 11.59 0.90
N PHE A 75 11.56 11.58 -0.40
CA PHE A 75 11.53 10.37 -1.20
C PHE A 75 12.95 10.10 -1.67
N GLU A 76 13.19 8.86 -2.12
CA GLU A 76 14.54 8.45 -2.49
C GLU A 76 14.93 8.90 -3.89
N ARG A 77 13.98 8.84 -4.81
CA ARG A 77 14.26 9.24 -6.19
C ARG A 77 12.96 9.47 -6.93
N LEU A 78 13.07 10.15 -8.05
CA LEU A 78 11.95 10.34 -8.96
C LEU A 78 12.14 9.43 -10.14
N GLU A 79 11.04 8.87 -10.64
CA GLU A 79 11.05 8.06 -11.84
C GLU A 79 10.09 8.65 -12.84
N GLN A 80 10.48 8.61 -14.12
CA GLN A 80 9.60 9.03 -15.17
C GLN A 80 8.77 7.84 -15.62
N ILE A 81 7.48 8.05 -15.75
CA ILE A 81 6.57 6.99 -16.12
C ILE A 81 6.00 7.31 -17.49
N PRO A 82 6.18 6.45 -18.49
CA PRO A 82 5.61 6.69 -19.81
C PRO A 82 4.09 6.69 -19.73
N VAL A 83 3.49 7.61 -20.44
CA VAL A 83 2.04 7.70 -20.55
C VAL A 83 1.69 7.67 -22.02
N ALA A 84 0.81 6.77 -22.39
CA ALA A 84 0.41 6.64 -23.80
C ALA A 84 -1.09 6.62 -23.90
N HIS A 85 -1.56 7.06 -25.05
CA HIS A 85 -2.98 7.04 -25.37
C HIS A 85 -3.20 5.92 -26.38
N LEU A 86 -4.11 5.05 -26.09
CA LEU A 86 -4.46 4.01 -27.06
C LEU A 86 -5.58 4.50 -27.96
N PRO A 87 -5.51 4.22 -29.25
CA PRO A 87 -6.56 4.65 -30.17
C PRO A 87 -7.87 3.89 -29.97
#